data_7a83756fabed81b64a10b94cf0b48730
#
_entry.id   7a83756fabed81b64a10b94cf0b48730
#
_cell.length_a   1.000
_cell.length_b   1.000
_cell.length_c   1.000
_cell.angle_alpha   90.00
_cell.angle_beta   90.00
_cell.angle_gamma   90.00
#
_symmetry.space_group_name_H-M   'P 1'
#
loop_
_entity.id
_entity.type
_entity.pdbx_description
1 polymer ?
#
loop_
_entity_poly.entity_id
_entity_poly.type
_entity_poly.pdbx_seq_one_letter_code
_entity_poly.pdbx_strand_id
1 'polypeptide(L)'
;MRNKKKFNEFMNKTIEELKDEKRYGTAHVYQSTLNAFCEFCGCKIVYFHQLNRATLKEFETHLRDKQLSWDTVSTYMRTLRGAYNKAVDQKITTGNSRLFNHVYTGVKNDVKRALEVEEINKLLNEVPLKRLPEDLVRCRVWANLMFQLRGMPFVDLAFLHKSDLKGNTLSYRRHKTGGQMIVDIPPTAMELIRQYQNTDCNSPYLFPILSGTKTGEELYIEYQQALRIMNYNLGRLARRCGVITKVSSYTTRHTWATLAKYCNFSEQLICEAFGHSSVKVTETYLKNFKNEEIKKANDAIILYVSKNGKKRA
;
A
#
# COMPACT_ATOMS: atom_id res chain seq x y z
N MET A 1 24.44 7.53 -37.69
CA MET A 1 22.97 7.38 -37.74
C MET A 1 22.42 7.35 -36.29
N ARG A 2 21.67 8.39 -35.85
CA ARG A 2 21.06 8.40 -34.54
C ARG A 2 20.03 7.26 -34.46
N ASN A 3 20.18 6.41 -33.49
CA ASN A 3 19.38 5.19 -33.26
C ASN A 3 17.89 5.55 -33.16
N LYS A 4 17.12 5.34 -34.24
CA LYS A 4 15.66 5.60 -34.30
C LYS A 4 14.84 4.56 -33.57
N LYS A 5 15.40 3.90 -32.52
CA LYS A 5 14.64 2.92 -31.75
C LYS A 5 13.60 3.62 -30.90
N LYS A 6 12.37 3.17 -30.99
CA LYS A 6 11.22 3.78 -30.33
C LYS A 6 11.09 3.25 -28.90
N PHE A 7 11.10 4.17 -27.95
CA PHE A 7 10.98 3.87 -26.54
C PHE A 7 9.57 3.38 -26.15
N ASN A 8 8.55 4.01 -26.75
CA ASN A 8 7.16 3.62 -26.47
C ASN A 8 6.85 2.20 -26.97
N GLU A 9 7.40 1.74 -28.09
CA GLU A 9 7.25 0.35 -28.55
C GLU A 9 7.92 -0.62 -27.57
N PHE A 10 9.10 -0.29 -27.07
CA PHE A 10 9.79 -1.07 -26.05
C PHE A 10 9.00 -1.12 -24.74
N MET A 11 8.44 0.01 -24.29
CA MET A 11 7.59 0.06 -23.09
C MET A 11 6.33 -0.78 -23.26
N ASN A 12 5.64 -0.70 -24.40
CA ASN A 12 4.46 -1.50 -24.68
C ASN A 12 4.78 -3.01 -24.67
N LYS A 13 5.88 -3.42 -25.30
CA LYS A 13 6.35 -4.80 -25.23
C LYS A 13 6.60 -5.24 -23.78
N THR A 14 7.26 -4.40 -22.99
CA THR A 14 7.51 -4.70 -21.56
C THR A 14 6.19 -4.78 -20.76
N ILE A 15 5.19 -3.98 -21.09
CA ILE A 15 3.87 -4.02 -20.46
C ILE A 15 3.18 -5.36 -20.76
N GLU A 16 3.21 -5.83 -22.00
CA GLU A 16 2.62 -7.13 -22.37
C GLU A 16 3.37 -8.29 -21.70
N GLU A 17 4.71 -8.29 -21.68
CA GLU A 17 5.50 -9.26 -20.92
C GLU A 17 5.11 -9.31 -19.44
N LEU A 18 4.88 -8.16 -18.81
CA LEU A 18 4.43 -8.09 -17.42
C LEU A 18 3.00 -8.64 -17.21
N LYS A 19 2.11 -8.47 -18.20
CA LYS A 19 0.77 -9.05 -18.17
C LYS A 19 0.82 -10.58 -18.30
N ASP A 20 1.65 -11.11 -19.19
CA ASP A 20 1.87 -12.53 -19.37
C ASP A 20 2.42 -13.18 -18.08
N GLU A 21 3.28 -12.45 -17.36
CA GLU A 21 3.77 -12.81 -16.02
C GLU A 21 2.72 -12.62 -14.92
N LYS A 22 1.48 -12.24 -15.22
CA LYS A 22 0.39 -11.91 -14.28
C LYS A 22 0.73 -10.78 -13.30
N ARG A 23 1.66 -9.91 -13.65
CA ARG A 23 2.11 -8.75 -12.87
C ARG A 23 1.33 -7.48 -13.23
N TYR A 24 0.01 -7.60 -13.27
CA TYR A 24 -0.91 -6.55 -13.74
C TYR A 24 -0.73 -5.21 -13.02
N GLY A 25 -0.46 -5.22 -11.71
CA GLY A 25 -0.20 -3.99 -10.95
C GLY A 25 1.06 -3.25 -11.45
N THR A 26 2.12 -3.98 -11.77
CA THR A 26 3.35 -3.41 -12.35
C THR A 26 3.10 -2.93 -13.77
N ALA A 27 2.41 -3.72 -14.60
CA ALA A 27 2.02 -3.35 -15.96
C ALA A 27 1.22 -2.04 -15.97
N HIS A 28 0.27 -1.88 -15.04
CA HIS A 28 -0.51 -0.64 -14.89
C HIS A 28 0.36 0.58 -14.58
N VAL A 29 1.37 0.44 -13.71
CA VAL A 29 2.32 1.54 -13.39
C VAL A 29 3.14 1.90 -14.61
N TYR A 30 3.63 0.91 -15.38
CA TYR A 30 4.35 1.14 -16.63
C TYR A 30 3.49 1.87 -17.65
N GLN A 31 2.23 1.44 -17.84
CA GLN A 31 1.28 2.09 -18.75
C GLN A 31 0.99 3.54 -18.33
N SER A 32 0.74 3.77 -17.05
CA SER A 32 0.50 5.13 -16.53
C SER A 32 1.71 6.04 -16.72
N THR A 33 2.92 5.50 -16.52
CA THR A 33 4.17 6.22 -16.73
C THR A 33 4.37 6.56 -18.21
N LEU A 34 4.12 5.60 -19.10
CA LEU A 34 4.23 5.81 -20.55
C LEU A 34 3.24 6.88 -21.02
N ASN A 35 1.98 6.79 -20.59
CA ASN A 35 0.95 7.77 -20.95
C ASN A 35 1.34 9.19 -20.51
N ALA A 36 1.77 9.35 -19.26
CA ALA A 36 2.19 10.64 -18.73
C ALA A 36 3.42 11.20 -19.48
N PHE A 37 4.38 10.34 -19.85
CA PHE A 37 5.56 10.77 -20.59
C PHE A 37 5.26 11.14 -22.05
N CYS A 38 4.39 10.37 -22.73
CA CYS A 38 3.92 10.69 -24.07
C CYS A 38 3.10 11.99 -24.11
N GLU A 39 2.23 12.21 -23.10
CA GLU A 39 1.50 13.47 -22.94
C GLU A 39 2.44 14.67 -22.79
N PHE A 40 3.44 14.56 -21.92
CA PHE A 40 4.47 15.58 -21.73
C PHE A 40 5.24 15.88 -23.02
N CYS A 41 5.63 14.84 -23.77
CA CYS A 41 6.34 15.01 -25.05
C CYS A 41 5.45 15.57 -26.18
N GLY A 42 4.13 15.65 -25.98
CA GLY A 42 3.17 16.08 -27.01
C GLY A 42 3.14 15.16 -28.23
N CYS A 43 3.61 13.91 -28.12
CA CYS A 43 3.71 12.98 -29.23
C CYS A 43 3.42 11.54 -28.84
N LYS A 44 2.81 10.78 -29.78
CA LYS A 44 2.53 9.34 -29.59
C LYS A 44 3.76 8.45 -29.75
N ILE A 45 4.81 8.94 -30.39
CA ILE A 45 6.04 8.19 -30.68
C ILE A 45 7.19 8.89 -29.96
N VAL A 46 7.78 8.18 -29.00
CA VAL A 46 8.93 8.65 -28.23
C VAL A 46 10.13 7.75 -28.57
N TYR A 47 11.27 8.36 -28.82
CA TYR A 47 12.51 7.65 -29.14
C TYR A 47 13.46 7.63 -27.93
N PHE A 48 14.35 6.64 -27.85
CA PHE A 48 15.33 6.53 -26.77
C PHE A 48 16.25 7.76 -26.62
N HIS A 49 16.59 8.45 -27.71
CA HIS A 49 17.43 9.65 -27.64
C HIS A 49 16.73 10.85 -26.97
N GLN A 50 15.39 10.83 -26.90
CA GLN A 50 14.62 11.85 -26.18
C GLN A 50 14.68 11.66 -24.65
N LEU A 51 15.03 10.45 -24.17
CA LEU A 51 15.33 10.24 -22.75
C LEU A 51 16.74 10.77 -22.48
N ASN A 52 16.87 12.05 -22.25
CA ASN A 52 18.10 12.72 -21.85
C ASN A 52 17.90 13.47 -20.53
N ARG A 53 18.96 13.98 -19.93
CA ARG A 53 18.91 14.64 -18.62
C ARG A 53 17.98 15.87 -18.60
N ALA A 54 18.02 16.69 -19.66
CA ALA A 54 17.18 17.87 -19.74
C ALA A 54 15.70 17.49 -19.80
N THR A 55 15.33 16.61 -20.71
CA THR A 55 13.95 16.11 -20.88
C THR A 55 13.41 15.46 -19.60
N LEU A 56 14.22 14.66 -18.89
CA LEU A 56 13.79 14.04 -17.64
C LEU A 56 13.58 15.09 -16.53
N LYS A 57 14.39 16.14 -16.47
CA LYS A 57 14.23 17.24 -15.52
C LYS A 57 13.01 18.09 -15.83
N GLU A 58 12.77 18.39 -17.09
CA GLU A 58 11.57 19.08 -17.57
C GLU A 58 10.30 18.27 -17.27
N PHE A 59 10.36 16.93 -17.48
CA PHE A 59 9.25 16.05 -17.13
C PHE A 59 8.97 16.03 -15.61
N GLU A 60 10.00 16.01 -14.78
CA GLU A 60 9.84 16.14 -13.31
C GLU A 60 9.12 17.44 -12.96
N THR A 61 9.56 18.58 -13.53
CA THR A 61 8.95 19.90 -13.33
C THR A 61 7.48 19.88 -13.77
N HIS A 62 7.20 19.40 -14.98
CA HIS A 62 5.84 19.25 -15.50
C HIS A 62 4.92 18.44 -14.58
N LEU A 63 5.41 17.31 -14.03
CA LEU A 63 4.63 16.52 -13.07
C LEU A 63 4.36 17.29 -11.77
N ARG A 64 5.32 18.10 -11.31
CA ARG A 64 5.16 18.95 -10.13
C ARG A 64 4.22 20.12 -10.38
N ASP A 65 4.25 20.72 -11.55
CA ASP A 65 3.31 21.79 -11.96
C ASP A 65 1.87 21.27 -11.98
N LYS A 66 1.68 20.00 -12.36
CA LYS A 66 0.40 19.27 -12.20
C LYS A 66 0.06 18.91 -10.74
N GLN A 67 0.82 19.40 -9.76
CA GLN A 67 0.63 19.16 -8.33
C GLN A 67 0.67 17.67 -7.92
N LEU A 68 1.31 16.81 -8.71
CA LEU A 68 1.49 15.41 -8.34
C LEU A 68 2.43 15.28 -7.13
N SER A 69 2.15 14.32 -6.26
CA SER A 69 2.99 14.06 -5.09
C SER A 69 4.41 13.62 -5.49
N TRP A 70 5.39 13.87 -4.62
CA TRP A 70 6.76 13.39 -4.82
C TRP A 70 6.84 11.87 -4.96
N ASP A 71 5.96 11.12 -4.29
CA ASP A 71 5.89 9.66 -4.43
C ASP A 71 5.44 9.24 -5.83
N THR A 72 4.50 9.97 -6.45
CA THR A 72 4.06 9.73 -7.82
C THR A 72 5.17 10.07 -8.80
N VAL A 73 5.82 11.24 -8.65
CA VAL A 73 6.97 11.66 -9.48
C VAL A 73 8.08 10.61 -9.41
N SER A 74 8.46 10.21 -8.18
CA SER A 74 9.47 9.17 -7.99
C SER A 74 9.09 7.84 -8.62
N THR A 75 7.81 7.46 -8.54
CA THR A 75 7.32 6.22 -9.16
C THR A 75 7.52 6.27 -10.66
N TYR A 76 7.15 7.36 -11.33
CA TYR A 76 7.35 7.52 -12.76
C TYR A 76 8.83 7.54 -13.15
N MET A 77 9.66 8.28 -12.43
CA MET A 77 11.11 8.31 -12.68
C MET A 77 11.78 6.95 -12.50
N ARG A 78 11.42 6.21 -11.45
CA ARG A 78 11.94 4.85 -11.22
C ARG A 78 11.47 3.87 -12.29
N THR A 79 10.25 4.00 -12.78
CA THR A 79 9.71 3.17 -13.85
C THR A 79 10.44 3.44 -15.16
N LEU A 80 10.64 4.71 -15.53
CA LEU A 80 11.44 5.08 -16.71
C LEU A 80 12.87 4.57 -16.61
N ARG A 81 13.50 4.70 -15.43
CA ARG A 81 14.86 4.17 -15.18
C ARG A 81 14.91 2.65 -15.33
N GLY A 82 13.92 1.93 -14.77
CA GLY A 82 13.85 0.48 -14.89
C GLY A 82 13.71 0.02 -16.34
N ALA A 83 12.82 0.67 -17.10
CA ALA A 83 12.65 0.38 -18.52
C ALA A 83 13.91 0.72 -19.34
N TYR A 84 14.54 1.86 -19.07
CA TYR A 84 15.80 2.24 -19.74
C TYR A 84 16.91 1.23 -19.47
N ASN A 85 17.12 0.84 -18.21
CA ASN A 85 18.15 -0.14 -17.85
C ASN A 85 17.89 -1.50 -18.51
N LYS A 86 16.62 -1.99 -18.52
CA LYS A 86 16.25 -3.20 -19.24
C LYS A 86 16.57 -3.12 -20.72
N ALA A 87 16.37 -1.97 -21.36
CA ALA A 87 16.73 -1.77 -22.77
C ALA A 87 18.24 -1.74 -22.99
N VAL A 88 19.03 -1.22 -22.03
CA VAL A 88 20.50 -1.27 -22.06
C VAL A 88 21.00 -2.71 -21.93
N ASP A 89 20.46 -3.49 -20.99
CA ASP A 89 20.82 -4.89 -20.78
C ASP A 89 20.53 -5.74 -22.02
N GLN A 90 19.44 -5.42 -22.73
CA GLN A 90 19.07 -6.04 -24.01
C GLN A 90 19.82 -5.45 -25.23
N LYS A 91 20.81 -4.58 -25.01
CA LYS A 91 21.60 -3.92 -26.08
C LYS A 91 20.73 -3.15 -27.12
N ILE A 92 19.55 -2.70 -26.69
CA ILE A 92 18.65 -1.89 -27.54
C ILE A 92 19.12 -0.44 -27.61
N THR A 93 19.67 0.07 -26.51
CA THR A 93 20.26 1.42 -26.44
C THR A 93 21.58 1.39 -25.68
N THR A 94 22.39 2.44 -25.85
CA THR A 94 23.65 2.60 -25.09
C THR A 94 23.39 3.10 -23.68
N GLY A 95 24.05 2.51 -22.69
CA GLY A 95 23.91 2.87 -21.27
C GLY A 95 24.46 4.25 -20.95
N ASN A 96 23.75 4.99 -20.08
CA ASN A 96 24.23 6.20 -19.43
C ASN A 96 23.90 6.10 -17.94
N SER A 97 24.85 5.68 -17.11
CA SER A 97 24.69 5.46 -15.67
C SER A 97 24.25 6.72 -14.89
N ARG A 98 24.48 7.92 -15.45
CA ARG A 98 24.17 9.20 -14.81
C ARG A 98 22.88 9.84 -15.32
N LEU A 99 22.11 9.15 -16.18
CA LEU A 99 20.92 9.71 -16.83
C LEU A 99 19.87 10.20 -15.82
N PHE A 100 19.64 9.46 -14.72
CA PHE A 100 18.64 9.75 -13.72
C PHE A 100 19.18 10.41 -12.43
N ASN A 101 20.45 10.84 -12.39
CA ASN A 101 21.04 11.38 -11.16
C ASN A 101 20.48 12.75 -10.73
N HIS A 102 19.82 13.47 -11.63
CA HIS A 102 19.32 14.84 -11.39
C HIS A 102 17.80 14.90 -11.21
N VAL A 103 17.12 13.74 -11.16
CA VAL A 103 15.68 13.65 -10.94
C VAL A 103 15.38 12.88 -9.66
N TYR A 104 14.24 13.18 -9.05
CA TYR A 104 13.84 12.58 -7.78
C TYR A 104 13.39 11.13 -7.97
N THR A 105 14.12 10.20 -7.38
CA THR A 105 13.81 8.77 -7.36
C THR A 105 13.71 8.22 -5.92
N GLY A 106 13.67 9.10 -4.92
CA GLY A 106 13.58 8.76 -3.51
C GLY A 106 12.17 8.36 -3.07
N VAL A 107 12.02 8.09 -1.78
CA VAL A 107 10.73 7.86 -1.12
C VAL A 107 10.58 8.90 -0.02
N LYS A 108 9.51 9.70 -0.08
CA LYS A 108 9.12 10.63 1.00
C LYS A 108 7.94 10.03 1.74
N ASN A 109 8.18 9.56 2.96
CA ASN A 109 7.15 9.04 3.87
C ASN A 109 6.71 10.08 4.90
N ASP A 110 6.44 11.31 4.48
CA ASP A 110 6.14 12.42 5.39
C ASP A 110 4.71 12.33 5.96
N VAL A 111 3.79 11.66 5.28
CA VAL A 111 2.39 11.57 5.71
C VAL A 111 2.12 10.24 6.39
N LYS A 112 2.10 10.26 7.73
CA LYS A 112 1.69 9.11 8.53
C LYS A 112 0.16 9.05 8.59
N ARG A 113 -0.43 7.94 8.13
CA ARG A 113 -1.88 7.75 7.94
C ARG A 113 -2.58 7.02 9.08
N ALA A 114 -1.88 6.78 10.19
CA ALA A 114 -2.47 6.14 11.36
C ALA A 114 -3.50 7.06 12.03
N LEU A 115 -4.63 6.52 12.42
CA LEU A 115 -5.63 7.18 13.24
C LEU A 115 -5.22 7.18 14.71
N GLU A 116 -5.71 8.14 15.48
CA GLU A 116 -5.65 8.09 16.93
C GLU A 116 -6.68 7.07 17.46
N VAL A 117 -6.54 6.69 18.74
CA VAL A 117 -7.39 5.65 19.38
C VAL A 117 -8.87 6.01 19.27
N GLU A 118 -9.19 7.27 19.52
CA GLU A 118 -10.56 7.80 19.48
C GLU A 118 -11.12 7.74 18.06
N GLU A 119 -10.31 8.11 17.05
CA GLU A 119 -10.73 8.12 15.65
C GLU A 119 -10.99 6.71 15.12
N ILE A 120 -10.10 5.74 15.44
CA ILE A 120 -10.31 4.35 15.00
C ILE A 120 -11.54 3.74 15.70
N ASN A 121 -11.77 4.04 16.97
CA ASN A 121 -12.95 3.59 17.70
C ASN A 121 -14.23 4.17 17.08
N LYS A 122 -14.26 5.47 16.78
CA LYS A 122 -15.38 6.11 16.05
C LYS A 122 -15.65 5.42 14.72
N LEU A 123 -14.61 5.19 13.94
CA LEU A 123 -14.73 4.58 12.62
C LEU A 123 -15.31 3.16 12.67
N LEU A 124 -14.86 2.35 13.63
CA LEU A 124 -15.18 0.92 13.69
C LEU A 124 -16.41 0.59 14.54
N ASN A 125 -16.71 1.37 15.61
CA ASN A 125 -17.63 0.94 16.65
C ASN A 125 -18.77 1.92 16.98
N GLU A 126 -18.55 3.24 16.91
CA GLU A 126 -19.45 4.23 17.55
C GLU A 126 -20.85 4.31 16.92
N VAL A 127 -20.96 4.29 15.61
CA VAL A 127 -22.28 4.36 14.95
C VAL A 127 -22.90 2.96 14.87
N PRO A 128 -24.12 2.74 15.40
CA PRO A 128 -24.80 1.46 15.26
C PRO A 128 -24.94 1.02 13.79
N LEU A 129 -24.65 -0.24 13.47
CA LEU A 129 -24.74 -0.78 12.10
C LEU A 129 -26.11 -0.51 11.46
N LYS A 130 -27.18 -0.66 12.24
CA LYS A 130 -28.58 -0.42 11.79
C LYS A 130 -28.84 1.00 11.26
N ARG A 131 -27.97 1.97 11.59
CA ARG A 131 -28.09 3.37 11.12
C ARG A 131 -27.24 3.67 9.90
N LEU A 132 -26.52 2.69 9.38
CA LEU A 132 -25.69 2.83 8.19
C LEU A 132 -26.38 2.22 6.96
N PRO A 133 -26.25 2.83 5.78
CA PRO A 133 -26.56 2.18 4.51
C PRO A 133 -25.73 0.90 4.33
N GLU A 134 -26.28 -0.07 3.60
CA GLU A 134 -25.66 -1.39 3.46
C GLU A 134 -24.22 -1.34 2.92
N ASP A 135 -23.93 -0.46 1.97
CA ASP A 135 -22.60 -0.25 1.42
C ASP A 135 -21.59 0.25 2.46
N LEU A 136 -22.03 1.08 3.41
CA LEU A 136 -21.20 1.52 4.53
C LEU A 136 -21.10 0.47 5.64
N VAL A 137 -22.11 -0.35 5.84
CA VAL A 137 -22.04 -1.52 6.74
C VAL A 137 -20.94 -2.46 6.28
N ARG A 138 -20.99 -2.90 5.01
CA ARG A 138 -19.97 -3.79 4.44
C ARG A 138 -18.58 -3.16 4.51
N CYS A 139 -18.46 -1.89 4.15
CA CYS A 139 -17.19 -1.15 4.22
C CYS A 139 -16.61 -1.17 5.65
N ARG A 140 -17.45 -0.92 6.67
CA ARG A 140 -17.01 -0.95 8.08
C ARG A 140 -16.63 -2.35 8.53
N VAL A 141 -17.37 -3.36 8.13
CA VAL A 141 -17.05 -4.76 8.43
C VAL A 141 -15.68 -5.13 7.86
N TRP A 142 -15.41 -4.79 6.58
CA TRP A 142 -14.10 -5.02 5.97
C TRP A 142 -12.98 -4.27 6.68
N ALA A 143 -13.21 -3.00 7.04
CA ALA A 143 -12.23 -2.21 7.80
C ALA A 143 -11.95 -2.81 9.19
N ASN A 144 -12.99 -3.31 9.87
CA ASN A 144 -12.90 -3.94 11.16
C ASN A 144 -12.12 -5.27 11.08
N LEU A 145 -12.45 -6.12 10.10
CA LEU A 145 -11.72 -7.36 9.85
C LEU A 145 -10.24 -7.08 9.51
N MET A 146 -9.97 -6.13 8.61
CA MET A 146 -8.59 -5.74 8.31
C MET A 146 -7.82 -5.31 9.56
N PHE A 147 -8.44 -4.54 10.45
CA PHE A 147 -7.82 -4.10 11.69
C PHE A 147 -7.58 -5.25 12.66
N GLN A 148 -8.60 -6.06 12.96
CA GLN A 148 -8.52 -7.18 13.91
C GLN A 148 -7.60 -8.31 13.43
N LEU A 149 -7.47 -8.50 12.13
CA LEU A 149 -6.56 -9.48 11.51
C LEU A 149 -5.16 -8.88 11.27
N ARG A 150 -4.63 -8.20 12.29
CA ARG A 150 -3.26 -7.63 12.32
C ARG A 150 -2.99 -6.63 11.20
N GLY A 151 -3.94 -5.74 10.91
CA GLY A 151 -3.80 -4.76 9.84
C GLY A 151 -3.69 -5.41 8.45
N MET A 152 -4.44 -6.48 8.20
CA MET A 152 -4.47 -7.17 6.90
C MET A 152 -4.74 -6.19 5.76
N PRO A 153 -3.97 -6.19 4.66
CA PRO A 153 -4.26 -5.37 3.49
C PRO A 153 -5.57 -5.77 2.82
N PHE A 154 -6.29 -4.82 2.24
CA PHE A 154 -7.55 -5.09 1.54
C PHE A 154 -7.38 -6.09 0.39
N VAL A 155 -6.23 -6.10 -0.29
CA VAL A 155 -5.94 -7.08 -1.32
C VAL A 155 -5.93 -8.50 -0.74
N ASP A 156 -5.28 -8.72 0.40
CA ASP A 156 -5.24 -10.04 1.02
C ASP A 156 -6.66 -10.44 1.48
N LEU A 157 -7.43 -9.53 2.10
CA LEU A 157 -8.83 -9.78 2.49
C LEU A 157 -9.71 -10.16 1.29
N ALA A 158 -9.59 -9.44 0.17
CA ALA A 158 -10.39 -9.66 -1.03
C ALA A 158 -10.11 -11.01 -1.70
N PHE A 159 -8.87 -11.48 -1.63
CA PHE A 159 -8.42 -12.74 -2.23
C PHE A 159 -8.37 -13.92 -1.26
N LEU A 160 -8.83 -13.76 0.02
CA LEU A 160 -8.96 -14.91 0.91
C LEU A 160 -9.93 -15.95 0.33
N HIS A 161 -9.49 -17.19 0.28
CA HIS A 161 -10.31 -18.32 -0.11
C HIS A 161 -11.03 -18.91 1.11
N LYS A 162 -12.16 -19.59 0.87
CA LYS A 162 -12.85 -20.36 1.92
C LYS A 162 -11.95 -21.42 2.54
N SER A 163 -11.07 -22.02 1.74
CA SER A 163 -10.09 -23.03 2.17
C SER A 163 -8.99 -22.50 3.07
N ASP A 164 -8.78 -21.16 3.11
CA ASP A 164 -7.80 -20.53 3.98
C ASP A 164 -8.26 -20.47 5.44
N LEU A 165 -9.58 -20.59 5.67
CA LEU A 165 -10.18 -20.62 7.01
C LEU A 165 -10.16 -22.06 7.55
N LYS A 166 -9.39 -22.29 8.63
CA LYS A 166 -9.25 -23.58 9.30
C LYS A 166 -9.55 -23.42 10.80
N GLY A 167 -10.77 -23.77 11.20
CA GLY A 167 -11.22 -23.51 12.57
C GLY A 167 -11.16 -22.00 12.89
N ASN A 168 -10.38 -21.64 13.89
CA ASN A 168 -10.20 -20.25 14.31
C ASN A 168 -8.90 -19.61 13.76
N THR A 169 -8.33 -20.14 12.68
CA THR A 169 -7.08 -19.68 12.12
C THR A 169 -7.23 -19.43 10.61
N LEU A 170 -6.69 -18.31 10.13
CA LEU A 170 -6.48 -18.07 8.70
C LEU A 170 -5.06 -18.46 8.33
N SER A 171 -4.93 -19.32 7.29
CA SER A 171 -3.64 -19.74 6.74
C SER A 171 -3.63 -19.46 5.24
N TYR A 172 -3.00 -18.36 4.83
CA TYR A 172 -3.03 -17.86 3.45
C TYR A 172 -1.67 -17.37 2.98
N ARG A 173 -1.51 -17.22 1.66
CA ARG A 173 -0.33 -16.56 1.08
C ARG A 173 -0.62 -15.11 0.75
N ARG A 174 0.27 -14.22 1.17
CA ARG A 174 0.15 -12.79 0.85
C ARG A 174 0.13 -12.57 -0.66
N HIS A 175 -0.89 -11.87 -1.14
CA HIS A 175 -1.06 -11.60 -2.57
C HIS A 175 0.12 -10.85 -3.21
N LYS A 176 0.73 -9.91 -2.47
CA LYS A 176 1.83 -9.08 -3.01
C LYS A 176 3.19 -9.78 -2.99
N THR A 177 3.47 -10.63 -2.02
CA THR A 177 4.82 -11.14 -1.74
C THR A 177 4.93 -12.66 -1.75
N GLY A 178 3.79 -13.38 -1.80
CA GLY A 178 3.73 -14.84 -1.75
C GLY A 178 4.09 -15.45 -0.37
N GLY A 179 4.46 -14.62 0.61
CA GLY A 179 4.82 -15.10 1.95
C GLY A 179 3.63 -15.74 2.66
N GLN A 180 3.89 -16.85 3.37
CA GLN A 180 2.89 -17.53 4.17
C GLN A 180 2.51 -16.70 5.40
N MET A 181 1.22 -16.59 5.69
CA MET A 181 0.66 -15.94 6.86
C MET A 181 -0.22 -16.92 7.62
N ILE A 182 -0.05 -16.94 8.94
CA ILE A 182 -0.91 -17.68 9.86
C ILE A 182 -1.43 -16.66 10.89
N VAL A 183 -2.74 -16.48 10.95
CA VAL A 183 -3.38 -15.47 11.78
C VAL A 183 -4.49 -16.12 12.60
N ASP A 184 -4.33 -16.14 13.92
CA ASP A 184 -5.40 -16.53 14.84
C ASP A 184 -6.48 -15.45 14.83
N ILE A 185 -7.72 -15.89 14.69
CA ILE A 185 -8.88 -15.02 14.52
C ILE A 185 -9.47 -14.70 15.90
N PRO A 186 -9.51 -13.42 16.31
CA PRO A 186 -10.22 -13.03 17.52
C PRO A 186 -11.71 -13.41 17.47
N PRO A 187 -12.36 -13.72 18.60
CA PRO A 187 -13.78 -14.11 18.62
C PRO A 187 -14.71 -13.11 17.91
N THR A 188 -14.49 -11.81 18.12
CA THR A 188 -15.26 -10.75 17.49
C THR A 188 -15.07 -10.68 15.96
N ALA A 189 -13.87 -10.97 15.46
CA ALA A 189 -13.62 -11.10 14.02
C ALA A 189 -14.27 -12.37 13.45
N MET A 190 -14.28 -13.47 14.22
CA MET A 190 -14.94 -14.70 13.81
C MET A 190 -16.46 -14.52 13.66
N GLU A 191 -17.10 -13.75 14.53
CA GLU A 191 -18.52 -13.40 14.41
C GLU A 191 -18.79 -12.64 13.10
N LEU A 192 -17.95 -11.64 12.80
CA LEU A 192 -18.05 -10.89 11.54
C LEU A 192 -17.83 -11.81 10.33
N ILE A 193 -16.88 -12.73 10.39
CA ILE A 193 -16.65 -13.69 9.30
C ILE A 193 -17.91 -14.54 9.08
N ARG A 194 -18.47 -15.14 10.13
CA ARG A 194 -19.67 -15.98 10.04
C ARG A 194 -20.86 -15.23 9.46
N GLN A 195 -21.03 -13.96 9.83
CA GLN A 195 -22.16 -13.14 9.38
C GLN A 195 -21.99 -12.64 7.93
N TYR A 196 -20.77 -12.35 7.49
CA TYR A 196 -20.51 -11.68 6.22
C TYR A 196 -19.71 -12.52 5.21
N GLN A 197 -19.45 -13.79 5.52
CA GLN A 197 -18.82 -14.70 4.58
C GLN A 197 -19.66 -14.90 3.32
N ASN A 198 -19.00 -15.27 2.23
CA ASN A 198 -19.65 -15.54 0.97
C ASN A 198 -20.45 -16.85 1.02
N THR A 199 -21.76 -16.76 0.82
CA THR A 199 -22.68 -17.90 0.81
C THR A 199 -22.79 -18.59 -0.56
N ASP A 200 -22.29 -17.95 -1.65
CA ASP A 200 -22.26 -18.57 -2.96
C ASP A 200 -21.25 -19.74 -2.96
N CYS A 201 -21.74 -20.97 -3.10
CA CYS A 201 -20.92 -22.18 -3.10
C CYS A 201 -19.98 -22.28 -4.32
N ASN A 202 -20.31 -21.57 -5.44
CA ASN A 202 -19.49 -21.56 -6.65
C ASN A 202 -18.32 -20.58 -6.54
N SER A 203 -18.37 -19.60 -5.65
CA SER A 203 -17.27 -18.68 -5.45
C SER A 203 -16.22 -19.27 -4.51
N PRO A 204 -14.93 -19.28 -4.86
CA PRO A 204 -13.86 -19.76 -4.00
C PRO A 204 -13.55 -18.79 -2.84
N TYR A 205 -13.96 -17.51 -2.94
CA TYR A 205 -13.57 -16.47 -2.02
C TYR A 205 -14.36 -16.51 -0.71
N LEU A 206 -13.66 -16.23 0.39
CA LEU A 206 -14.26 -16.21 1.73
C LEU A 206 -15.28 -15.07 1.88
N PHE A 207 -15.04 -13.93 1.23
CA PHE A 207 -15.92 -12.76 1.26
C PHE A 207 -16.45 -12.41 -0.13
N PRO A 208 -17.71 -11.88 -0.22
CA PRO A 208 -18.31 -11.48 -1.50
C PRO A 208 -17.76 -10.12 -1.98
N ILE A 209 -16.43 -9.98 -2.05
CA ILE A 209 -15.74 -8.80 -2.56
C ILE A 209 -15.44 -8.97 -4.05
N LEU A 210 -15.07 -10.19 -4.45
CA LEU A 210 -14.82 -10.59 -5.84
C LEU A 210 -15.84 -11.67 -6.24
N SER A 211 -16.23 -11.67 -7.52
CA SER A 211 -17.27 -12.58 -8.03
C SER A 211 -16.86 -14.06 -7.98
N GLY A 212 -15.57 -14.34 -8.17
CA GLY A 212 -15.06 -15.71 -8.30
C GLY A 212 -15.17 -16.31 -9.71
N THR A 213 -15.71 -15.56 -10.67
CA THR A 213 -15.89 -16.01 -12.06
C THR A 213 -14.83 -15.48 -13.01
N LYS A 214 -14.14 -14.39 -12.64
CA LYS A 214 -13.12 -13.73 -13.45
C LYS A 214 -11.72 -14.27 -13.17
N THR A 215 -10.86 -14.18 -14.18
CA THR A 215 -9.46 -14.58 -14.09
C THR A 215 -8.55 -13.55 -14.78
N GLY A 216 -7.24 -13.67 -14.57
CA GLY A 216 -6.26 -12.84 -15.28
C GLY A 216 -6.47 -11.33 -15.12
N GLU A 217 -6.42 -10.60 -16.21
CA GLU A 217 -6.56 -9.13 -16.23
C GLU A 217 -7.96 -8.68 -15.80
N GLU A 218 -9.01 -9.44 -16.15
CA GLU A 218 -10.39 -9.11 -15.73
C GLU A 218 -10.56 -9.17 -14.21
N LEU A 219 -9.98 -10.16 -13.56
CA LEU A 219 -9.96 -10.28 -12.11
C LEU A 219 -9.18 -9.13 -11.46
N TYR A 220 -8.05 -8.72 -12.06
CA TYR A 220 -7.32 -7.54 -11.59
C TYR A 220 -8.16 -6.27 -11.71
N ILE A 221 -8.88 -6.07 -12.81
CA ILE A 221 -9.76 -4.92 -13.01
C ILE A 221 -10.90 -4.93 -11.97
N GLU A 222 -11.52 -6.08 -11.73
CA GLU A 222 -12.55 -6.23 -10.70
C GLU A 222 -12.03 -5.85 -9.31
N TYR A 223 -10.86 -6.36 -8.93
CA TYR A 223 -10.21 -5.98 -7.68
C TYR A 223 -9.94 -4.47 -7.60
N GLN A 224 -9.47 -3.83 -8.68
CA GLN A 224 -9.23 -2.39 -8.70
C GLN A 224 -10.53 -1.58 -8.52
N GLN A 225 -11.64 -2.06 -9.06
CA GLN A 225 -12.96 -1.48 -8.84
C GLN A 225 -13.40 -1.63 -7.39
N ALA A 226 -13.27 -2.83 -6.82
CA ALA A 226 -13.59 -3.10 -5.42
C ALA A 226 -12.75 -2.21 -4.47
N LEU A 227 -11.46 -2.03 -4.74
CA LEU A 227 -10.59 -1.16 -3.96
C LEU A 227 -11.01 0.32 -4.05
N ARG A 228 -11.41 0.81 -5.23
CA ARG A 228 -11.94 2.18 -5.40
C ARG A 228 -13.21 2.38 -4.60
N ILE A 229 -14.16 1.44 -4.68
CA ILE A 229 -15.42 1.47 -3.92
C ILE A 229 -15.12 1.45 -2.41
N MET A 230 -14.22 0.57 -1.96
CA MET A 230 -13.81 0.50 -0.55
C MET A 230 -13.25 1.84 -0.05
N ASN A 231 -12.32 2.44 -0.80
CA ASN A 231 -11.72 3.73 -0.40
C ASN A 231 -12.72 4.89 -0.43
N TYR A 232 -13.62 4.91 -1.42
CA TYR A 232 -14.71 5.90 -1.50
C TYR A 232 -15.64 5.79 -0.29
N ASN A 233 -16.08 4.58 0.04
CA ASN A 233 -16.96 4.31 1.17
C ASN A 233 -16.28 4.54 2.53
N LEU A 234 -14.99 4.25 2.66
CA LEU A 234 -14.22 4.63 3.86
C LEU A 234 -14.21 6.15 4.07
N GLY A 235 -14.06 6.94 3.01
CA GLY A 235 -14.16 8.40 3.11
C GLY A 235 -15.56 8.87 3.51
N ARG A 236 -16.63 8.23 3.03
CA ARG A 236 -18.02 8.52 3.44
C ARG A 236 -18.27 8.12 4.91
N LEU A 237 -17.80 6.95 5.30
CA LEU A 237 -17.92 6.45 6.66
C LEU A 237 -17.18 7.36 7.66
N ALA A 238 -15.93 7.74 7.36
CA ALA A 238 -15.12 8.64 8.17
C ALA A 238 -15.85 9.97 8.44
N ARG A 239 -16.38 10.61 7.39
CA ARG A 239 -17.17 11.85 7.54
C ARG A 239 -18.39 11.66 8.42
N ARG A 240 -19.10 10.53 8.25
CA ARG A 240 -20.31 10.23 9.04
C ARG A 240 -19.99 9.96 10.52
N CYS A 241 -18.80 9.43 10.81
CA CYS A 241 -18.31 9.20 12.18
C CYS A 241 -17.55 10.40 12.77
N GLY A 242 -17.49 11.54 12.08
CA GLY A 242 -16.75 12.72 12.56
C GLY A 242 -15.23 12.52 12.61
N VAL A 243 -14.68 11.62 11.80
CA VAL A 243 -13.23 11.41 11.65
C VAL A 243 -12.72 12.41 10.62
N ILE A 244 -11.81 13.29 11.04
CA ILE A 244 -11.25 14.37 10.21
C ILE A 244 -10.08 13.86 9.35
N THR A 245 -9.32 12.91 9.88
CA THR A 245 -8.17 12.32 9.19
C THR A 245 -8.61 11.59 7.92
N LYS A 246 -7.88 11.80 6.81
CA LYS A 246 -8.16 11.12 5.55
C LYS A 246 -7.96 9.61 5.69
N VAL A 247 -9.03 8.84 5.51
CA VAL A 247 -9.04 7.38 5.64
C VAL A 247 -8.94 6.69 4.28
N SER A 248 -8.19 5.62 4.23
CA SER A 248 -8.07 4.70 3.10
C SER A 248 -7.93 3.26 3.60
N SER A 249 -8.00 2.28 2.70
CA SER A 249 -7.81 0.86 3.04
C SER A 249 -6.47 0.54 3.73
N TYR A 250 -5.45 1.37 3.53
CA TYR A 250 -4.17 1.24 4.23
C TYR A 250 -4.15 1.85 5.63
N THR A 251 -5.12 2.71 5.95
CA THR A 251 -5.19 3.40 7.25
C THR A 251 -5.29 2.43 8.41
N THR A 252 -6.10 1.36 8.29
CA THR A 252 -6.22 0.32 9.32
C THR A 252 -4.88 -0.33 9.65
N ARG A 253 -4.05 -0.61 8.62
CA ARG A 253 -2.72 -1.19 8.79
C ARG A 253 -1.73 -0.23 9.45
N HIS A 254 -1.72 1.04 9.01
CA HIS A 254 -0.91 2.07 9.67
C HIS A 254 -1.31 2.26 11.12
N THR A 255 -2.60 2.26 11.41
CA THR A 255 -3.14 2.41 12.76
C THR A 255 -2.74 1.22 13.64
N TRP A 256 -2.95 -0.02 13.16
CA TRP A 256 -2.57 -1.21 13.91
C TRP A 256 -1.08 -1.20 14.28
N ALA A 257 -0.20 -0.91 13.31
CA ALA A 257 1.24 -0.86 13.55
C ALA A 257 1.64 0.22 14.58
N THR A 258 1.05 1.42 14.43
CA THR A 258 1.34 2.55 15.34
C THR A 258 0.83 2.28 16.76
N LEU A 259 -0.37 1.71 16.90
CA LEU A 259 -0.90 1.34 18.20
C LEU A 259 -0.12 0.18 18.85
N ALA A 260 0.33 -0.81 18.07
CA ALA A 260 1.21 -1.86 18.57
C ALA A 260 2.52 -1.27 19.14
N LYS A 261 3.11 -0.29 18.45
CA LYS A 261 4.29 0.45 18.96
C LYS A 261 3.96 1.21 20.25
N TYR A 262 2.80 1.88 20.33
CA TYR A 262 2.38 2.59 21.55
C TYR A 262 2.05 1.65 22.71
N CYS A 263 1.68 0.39 22.42
CA CYS A 263 1.58 -0.67 23.40
C CYS A 263 2.93 -1.31 23.77
N ASN A 264 4.05 -0.69 23.38
CA ASN A 264 5.43 -1.14 23.66
C ASN A 264 5.83 -2.48 23.02
N PHE A 265 5.14 -2.91 21.96
CA PHE A 265 5.61 -4.05 21.19
C PHE A 265 6.79 -3.63 20.29
N SER A 266 7.79 -4.52 20.17
CA SER A 266 8.97 -4.26 19.37
C SER A 266 8.65 -4.12 17.88
N GLU A 267 9.42 -3.30 17.17
CA GLU A 267 9.29 -3.16 15.71
C GLU A 267 9.58 -4.48 14.98
N GLN A 268 10.39 -5.36 15.58
CA GLN A 268 10.64 -6.71 15.10
C GLN A 268 9.34 -7.56 15.14
N LEU A 269 8.62 -7.55 16.27
CA LEU A 269 7.34 -8.26 16.39
C LEU A 269 6.31 -7.74 15.38
N ILE A 270 6.23 -6.41 15.20
CA ILE A 270 5.33 -5.79 14.21
C ILE A 270 5.74 -6.21 12.78
N CYS A 271 7.04 -6.30 12.51
CA CYS A 271 7.59 -6.77 11.25
C CYS A 271 7.13 -8.20 10.93
N GLU A 272 7.25 -9.10 11.88
CA GLU A 272 6.80 -10.50 11.75
C GLU A 272 5.27 -10.60 11.61
N ALA A 273 4.51 -9.89 12.45
CA ALA A 273 3.05 -9.84 12.37
C ALA A 273 2.55 -9.36 10.99
N PHE A 274 3.34 -8.54 10.32
CA PHE A 274 3.04 -8.01 8.99
C PHE A 274 3.59 -8.88 7.85
N GLY A 275 4.43 -9.87 8.13
CA GLY A 275 5.13 -10.67 7.13
C GLY A 275 6.04 -9.80 6.25
N HIS A 276 6.73 -8.83 6.83
CA HIS A 276 7.71 -8.00 6.13
C HIS A 276 9.07 -8.66 6.11
N SER A 277 9.85 -8.44 5.05
CA SER A 277 11.20 -8.98 4.91
C SER A 277 12.24 -8.22 5.73
N SER A 278 11.94 -7.01 6.23
CA SER A 278 12.83 -6.22 7.07
C SER A 278 12.07 -5.19 7.92
N VAL A 279 12.64 -4.84 9.07
CA VAL A 279 12.12 -3.81 9.98
C VAL A 279 12.03 -2.46 9.29
N LYS A 280 12.97 -2.11 8.40
CA LYS A 280 12.95 -0.87 7.61
C LYS A 280 11.66 -0.69 6.81
N VAL A 281 11.05 -1.76 6.33
CA VAL A 281 9.73 -1.70 5.68
C VAL A 281 8.65 -1.37 6.69
N THR A 282 8.73 -1.91 7.92
CA THR A 282 7.77 -1.67 8.99
C THR A 282 7.80 -0.23 9.49
N GLU A 283 8.96 0.38 9.61
CA GLU A 283 9.14 1.79 10.00
C GLU A 283 8.33 2.76 9.13
N THR A 284 8.09 2.42 7.88
CA THR A 284 7.27 3.26 6.97
C THR A 284 5.82 3.41 7.44
N TYR A 285 5.32 2.49 8.25
CA TYR A 285 3.95 2.49 8.81
C TYR A 285 3.84 3.21 10.14
N LEU A 286 4.94 3.36 10.88
CA LEU A 286 4.94 3.83 12.26
C LEU A 286 4.92 5.36 12.33
N LYS A 287 4.10 5.91 13.22
CA LYS A 287 4.25 7.30 13.69
C LYS A 287 5.43 7.43 14.65
N ASN A 288 5.96 8.63 14.76
CA ASN A 288 6.91 8.96 15.82
C ASN A 288 6.21 8.85 17.19
N PHE A 289 7.00 8.68 18.25
CA PHE A 289 6.48 8.80 19.61
C PHE A 289 5.96 10.21 19.85
N LYS A 290 4.92 10.34 20.68
CA LYS A 290 4.42 11.64 21.14
C LYS A 290 5.46 12.29 22.06
N ASN A 291 5.50 13.62 22.10
CA ASN A 291 6.46 14.35 22.94
C ASN A 291 6.32 13.98 24.42
N GLU A 292 5.09 13.68 24.90
CA GLU A 292 4.82 13.24 26.26
C GLU A 292 5.52 11.90 26.58
N GLU A 293 5.57 10.97 25.65
CA GLU A 293 6.25 9.68 25.82
C GLU A 293 7.78 9.87 25.87
N ILE A 294 8.31 10.74 25.02
CA ILE A 294 9.73 11.08 25.04
C ILE A 294 10.11 11.76 26.37
N LYS A 295 9.25 12.66 26.85
CA LYS A 295 9.44 13.32 28.16
C LYS A 295 9.43 12.32 29.31
N LYS A 296 8.43 11.41 29.37
CA LYS A 296 8.39 10.34 30.39
C LYS A 296 9.65 9.48 30.37
N ALA A 297 10.14 9.10 29.19
CA ALA A 297 11.38 8.35 29.06
C ALA A 297 12.59 9.12 29.62
N ASN A 298 12.69 10.41 29.29
CA ASN A 298 13.76 11.28 29.81
C ASN A 298 13.69 11.44 31.33
N ASP A 299 12.49 11.69 31.89
CA ASP A 299 12.28 11.80 33.31
C ASP A 299 12.66 10.50 34.06
N ALA A 300 12.31 9.35 33.50
CA ALA A 300 12.66 8.04 34.03
C ALA A 300 14.20 7.82 34.03
N ILE A 301 14.89 8.22 32.98
CA ILE A 301 16.37 8.14 32.88
C ILE A 301 17.02 9.02 33.94
N ILE A 302 16.56 10.26 34.09
CA ILE A 302 17.08 11.21 35.12
C ILE A 302 16.89 10.61 36.50
N LEU A 303 15.68 10.08 36.78
CA LEU A 303 15.37 9.44 38.07
C LEU A 303 16.27 8.22 38.33
N TYR A 304 16.49 7.39 37.32
CA TYR A 304 17.38 6.22 37.42
C TYR A 304 18.80 6.61 37.77
N VAL A 305 19.35 7.63 37.08
CA VAL A 305 20.70 8.16 37.35
C VAL A 305 20.81 8.72 38.77
N SER A 306 19.81 9.53 39.20
CA SER A 306 19.81 10.15 40.54
C SER A 306 19.75 9.12 41.67
N LYS A 307 19.02 8.01 41.49
CA LYS A 307 18.90 6.91 42.47
C LYS A 307 20.16 6.06 42.53
N ASN A 308 20.82 5.81 41.43
CA ASN A 308 21.99 4.92 41.38
C ASN A 308 23.32 5.64 41.50
N GLY A 309 23.38 6.98 41.22
CA GLY A 309 24.55 7.81 41.45
C GLY A 309 24.85 8.02 42.93
N LYS A 310 23.84 7.97 43.86
CA LYS A 310 24.01 8.07 45.30
C LYS A 310 24.48 6.79 45.99
N LYS A 311 24.58 5.66 45.31
CA LYS A 311 25.04 4.40 45.89
C LYS A 311 26.56 4.16 45.82
N ARG A 312 27.34 5.14 45.36
CA ARG A 312 28.83 5.07 45.24
C ARG A 312 29.57 6.16 46.00
N ALA A 313 28.91 6.79 46.97
CA ALA A 313 29.56 7.75 47.89
C ALA A 313 29.57 7.19 49.33
#